data_b7e0a286ed9dd89ea8deda070b162995
#
_entry.id   b7e0a286ed9dd89ea8deda070b162995
#
_cell.length_a   1.000
_cell.length_b   1.000
_cell.length_c   1.000
_cell.angle_alpha   90.00
_cell.angle_beta   90.00
_cell.angle_gamma   90.00
#
_symmetry.space_group_name_H-M   'P 1'
#
loop_
_entity.id
_entity.type
_entity.pdbx_description
1 polymer ?
#
loop_
_entity_poly.entity_id
_entity_poly.type
_entity_poly.pdbx_seq_one_letter_code
_entity_poly.pdbx_strand_id
1 'polypeptide(L)'
;MGSEMCIRDREFLSTPFSRAAAERLERMGVKAYKIGSGELNNYPLVEHIAEYGKPMIVSTGMNDIKSVAKAVNIMEKYGVPYALMHTTNLYPTKPEWVRLGAMQEMMREFPDVPIGLSDHTLNNNACIAALALGADLVERHFTDEMARSGPDIICSMDEAACEELIQAAIEVPMMRGGTKGALPEEQVTIDFAFATVVT
;
A
#
# COMPACT_ATOMS: atom_id res chain seq x y z
N MET A 1 0.27 17.86 22.74
CA MET A 1 -1.02 17.56 22.10
C MET A 1 -0.85 16.25 21.33
N GLY A 2 -1.27 15.12 21.90
CA GLY A 2 -1.50 13.94 21.11
C GLY A 2 -2.61 14.30 20.13
N SER A 3 -2.40 14.12 18.82
CA SER A 3 -3.44 14.45 17.86
C SER A 3 -4.68 13.61 18.18
N GLU A 4 -5.87 14.15 18.01
CA GLU A 4 -7.14 13.40 18.16
C GLU A 4 -7.16 12.11 17.31
N MET A 5 -6.30 12.01 16.30
CA MET A 5 -6.10 10.81 15.48
C MET A 5 -5.54 9.62 16.26
N CYS A 6 -4.68 9.82 17.27
CA CYS A 6 -4.18 8.70 18.11
C CYS A 6 -5.27 8.15 19.04
N ILE A 7 -6.34 8.90 19.30
CA ILE A 7 -7.46 8.48 20.17
C ILE A 7 -8.39 7.47 19.46
N ARG A 8 -8.24 7.27 18.13
CA ARG A 8 -9.14 6.48 17.28
C ARG A 8 -8.47 5.23 16.69
N ASP A 9 -7.54 4.60 17.37
CA ASP A 9 -6.81 3.41 16.91
C ASP A 9 -6.08 3.57 15.56
N ARG A 10 -5.64 4.81 15.25
CA ARG A 10 -4.88 5.16 14.06
C ARG A 10 -3.52 5.73 14.42
N GLU A 11 -2.48 5.29 13.71
CA GLU A 11 -1.15 5.88 13.84
C GLU A 11 -0.99 7.08 12.91
N PHE A 12 -0.39 8.14 13.44
CA PHE A 12 -0.04 9.31 12.65
C PHE A 12 1.25 9.07 11.88
N LEU A 13 1.18 9.19 10.56
CA LEU A 13 2.33 9.17 9.66
C LEU A 13 2.38 10.47 8.86
N SER A 14 3.56 10.92 8.50
CA SER A 14 3.74 12.09 7.64
C SER A 14 4.99 11.92 6.77
N THR A 15 4.98 12.55 5.61
CA THR A 15 6.10 12.58 4.67
C THR A 15 6.92 13.85 4.91
N PRO A 16 8.17 13.75 5.40
CA PRO A 16 9.06 14.89 5.48
C PRO A 16 9.71 15.17 4.12
N PHE A 17 9.63 16.41 3.65
CA PHE A 17 10.25 16.86 2.41
C PHE A 17 11.60 17.56 2.63
N SER A 18 12.14 17.49 3.85
CA SER A 18 13.46 18.05 4.19
C SER A 18 13.97 17.43 5.50
N ARG A 19 15.27 17.56 5.78
CA ARG A 19 15.85 17.16 7.07
C ARG A 19 15.20 17.88 8.24
N ALA A 20 14.96 19.18 8.14
CA ALA A 20 14.29 19.94 9.20
C ALA A 20 12.87 19.44 9.47
N ALA A 21 12.13 19.03 8.43
CA ALA A 21 10.81 18.39 8.60
C ALA A 21 10.94 17.03 9.28
N ALA A 22 11.92 16.20 8.89
CA ALA A 22 12.19 14.90 9.52
C ALA A 22 12.53 15.05 11.01
N GLU A 23 13.43 16.00 11.35
CA GLU A 23 13.76 16.32 12.74
C GLU A 23 12.55 16.80 13.55
N ARG A 24 11.64 17.55 12.93
CA ARG A 24 10.41 17.96 13.59
C ARG A 24 9.51 16.77 13.89
N LEU A 25 9.33 15.86 12.95
CA LEU A 25 8.55 14.63 13.14
C LEU A 25 9.20 13.75 14.23
N GLU A 26 10.53 13.66 14.25
CA GLU A 26 11.25 12.93 15.30
C GLU A 26 10.97 13.51 16.69
N ARG A 27 11.03 14.84 16.86
CA ARG A 27 10.66 15.51 18.12
C ARG A 27 9.17 15.32 18.51
N MET A 28 8.30 15.11 17.51
CA MET A 28 6.87 14.78 17.76
C MET A 28 6.67 13.33 18.19
N GLY A 29 7.69 12.48 18.07
CA GLY A 29 7.65 11.09 18.48
C GLY A 29 6.87 10.20 17.52
N VAL A 30 6.92 10.47 16.20
CA VAL A 30 6.30 9.57 15.19
C VAL A 30 6.87 8.16 15.31
N LYS A 31 6.03 7.14 15.07
CA LYS A 31 6.44 5.73 15.16
C LYS A 31 7.07 5.22 13.89
N ALA A 32 6.80 5.84 12.76
CA ALA A 32 7.32 5.47 11.45
C ALA A 32 7.35 6.72 10.54
N TYR A 33 8.06 6.61 9.42
CA TYR A 33 8.16 7.66 8.41
C TYR A 33 7.54 7.22 7.09
N LYS A 34 6.84 8.14 6.42
CA LYS A 34 6.47 7.98 5.02
C LYS A 34 7.50 8.70 4.15
N ILE A 35 7.95 8.05 3.07
CA ILE A 35 8.77 8.67 2.03
C ILE A 35 7.91 8.74 0.77
N GLY A 36 7.72 9.95 0.25
CA GLY A 36 7.00 10.18 -1.00
C GLY A 36 7.82 9.73 -2.21
N SER A 37 7.15 9.46 -3.32
CA SER A 37 7.81 9.03 -4.56
C SER A 37 8.87 10.02 -5.07
N GLY A 38 8.62 11.32 -4.88
CA GLY A 38 9.56 12.38 -5.27
C GLY A 38 10.83 12.42 -4.41
N GLU A 39 10.75 11.89 -3.19
CA GLU A 39 11.88 11.89 -2.24
C GLU A 39 12.66 10.57 -2.22
N LEU A 40 12.19 9.53 -2.92
CA LEU A 40 12.86 8.23 -2.92
C LEU A 40 14.32 8.33 -3.43
N ASN A 41 14.56 9.11 -4.45
CA ASN A 41 15.91 9.31 -5.02
C ASN A 41 16.69 10.43 -4.34
N ASN A 42 16.14 11.09 -3.34
CA ASN A 42 16.86 11.98 -2.43
C ASN A 42 17.60 11.15 -1.37
N TYR A 43 18.58 10.37 -1.82
CA TYR A 43 19.31 9.42 -0.96
C TYR A 43 19.88 10.05 0.31
N PRO A 44 20.39 11.31 0.30
CA PRO A 44 20.83 11.96 1.54
C PRO A 44 19.71 12.20 2.56
N LEU A 45 18.45 12.38 2.12
CA LEU A 45 17.30 12.49 3.01
C LEU A 45 16.85 11.13 3.50
N VAL A 46 16.83 10.12 2.62
CA VAL A 46 16.52 8.73 3.00
C VAL A 46 17.49 8.23 4.04
N GLU A 47 18.80 8.47 3.86
CA GLU A 47 19.84 8.11 4.81
C GLU A 47 19.65 8.81 6.17
N HIS A 48 19.40 10.12 6.16
CA HIS A 48 19.15 10.90 7.37
C HIS A 48 17.94 10.39 8.16
N ILE A 49 16.87 9.95 7.48
CA ILE A 49 15.69 9.39 8.14
C ILE A 49 15.97 7.97 8.66
N ALA A 50 16.72 7.16 7.90
CA ALA A 50 17.11 5.83 8.33
C ALA A 50 17.98 5.85 9.60
N GLU A 51 18.79 6.90 9.84
CA GLU A 51 19.55 7.10 11.07
C GLU A 51 18.70 7.12 12.35
N TYR A 52 17.40 7.46 12.23
CA TYR A 52 16.49 7.43 13.40
C TYR A 52 16.07 6.00 13.81
N GLY A 53 16.37 4.98 13.01
CA GLY A 53 16.12 3.58 13.33
C GLY A 53 14.64 3.18 13.39
N LYS A 54 13.74 3.97 12.78
CA LYS A 54 12.30 3.73 12.78
C LYS A 54 11.82 3.14 11.45
N PRO A 55 10.69 2.41 11.44
CA PRO A 55 10.12 1.86 10.20
C PRO A 55 9.85 2.93 9.15
N MET A 56 10.04 2.57 7.87
CA MET A 56 9.83 3.46 6.74
C MET A 56 8.86 2.84 5.72
N ILE A 57 7.85 3.61 5.28
CA ILE A 57 6.96 3.25 4.18
C ILE A 57 7.33 4.11 2.98
N VAL A 58 7.80 3.50 1.90
CA VAL A 58 8.45 4.21 0.80
C VAL A 58 7.66 4.04 -0.50
N SER A 59 7.11 5.13 -1.03
CA SER A 59 6.48 5.16 -2.35
C SER A 59 7.52 5.26 -3.45
N THR A 60 7.33 4.50 -4.53
CA THR A 60 8.32 4.29 -5.59
C THR A 60 7.93 4.89 -6.95
N GLY A 61 6.86 5.66 -7.02
CA GLY A 61 6.41 6.29 -8.26
C GLY A 61 7.50 7.15 -8.92
N MET A 62 7.48 7.24 -10.25
CA MET A 62 8.48 7.96 -11.06
C MET A 62 9.91 7.37 -11.00
N ASN A 63 10.12 6.26 -10.31
CA ASN A 63 11.42 5.64 -10.12
C ASN A 63 11.47 4.25 -10.79
N ASP A 64 12.62 3.87 -11.29
CA ASP A 64 12.91 2.52 -11.78
C ASP A 64 13.44 1.61 -10.66
N ILE A 65 13.51 0.32 -10.92
CA ILE A 65 14.00 -0.68 -9.95
C ILE A 65 15.42 -0.34 -9.46
N LYS A 66 16.27 0.23 -10.31
CA LYS A 66 17.66 0.58 -9.93
C LYS A 66 17.68 1.73 -8.91
N SER A 67 16.81 2.70 -9.07
CA SER A 67 16.65 3.81 -8.11
C SER A 67 16.08 3.31 -6.79
N VAL A 68 15.08 2.43 -6.84
CA VAL A 68 14.49 1.79 -5.66
C VAL A 68 15.54 0.98 -4.91
N ALA A 69 16.32 0.13 -5.61
CA ALA A 69 17.36 -0.69 -4.99
C ALA A 69 18.43 0.13 -4.25
N LYS A 70 18.75 1.35 -4.74
CA LYS A 70 19.69 2.22 -4.00
C LYS A 70 19.11 2.71 -2.67
N ALA A 71 17.82 3.06 -2.63
CA ALA A 71 17.16 3.43 -1.37
C ALA A 71 17.03 2.24 -0.43
N VAL A 72 16.72 1.05 -0.97
CA VAL A 72 16.70 -0.22 -0.23
C VAL A 72 18.05 -0.48 0.43
N ASN A 73 19.14 -0.41 -0.31
CA ASN A 73 20.50 -0.60 0.24
C ASN A 73 20.82 0.37 1.41
N ILE A 74 20.30 1.60 1.36
CA ILE A 74 20.46 2.54 2.46
C ILE A 74 19.69 2.05 3.69
N MET A 75 18.42 1.69 3.54
CA MET A 75 17.60 1.21 4.64
C MET A 75 18.17 -0.07 5.27
N GLU A 76 18.64 -1.01 4.44
CA GLU A 76 19.32 -2.23 4.90
C GLU A 76 20.64 -1.93 5.64
N LYS A 77 21.45 -0.98 5.14
CA LYS A 77 22.68 -0.54 5.82
C LYS A 77 22.43 -0.08 7.24
N TYR A 78 21.29 0.59 7.48
CA TYR A 78 20.91 1.07 8.81
C TYR A 78 20.05 0.06 9.59
N GLY A 79 19.68 -1.07 9.00
CA GLY A 79 18.89 -2.13 9.63
C GLY A 79 17.48 -1.70 10.01
N VAL A 80 16.89 -0.73 9.31
CA VAL A 80 15.53 -0.25 9.59
C VAL A 80 14.50 -1.13 8.89
N PRO A 81 13.37 -1.45 9.54
CA PRO A 81 12.25 -2.08 8.86
C PRO A 81 11.66 -1.17 7.80
N TYR A 82 11.29 -1.69 6.63
CA TYR A 82 10.65 -0.89 5.59
C TYR A 82 9.65 -1.68 4.77
N ALA A 83 8.73 -0.96 4.13
CA ALA A 83 7.81 -1.47 3.13
C ALA A 83 7.89 -0.57 1.89
N LEU A 84 7.70 -1.16 0.69
CA LEU A 84 7.71 -0.43 -0.56
C LEU A 84 6.29 -0.36 -1.15
N MET A 85 5.94 0.77 -1.75
CA MET A 85 4.65 0.97 -2.38
C MET A 85 4.82 1.31 -3.85
N HIS A 86 4.31 0.45 -4.72
CA HIS A 86 4.14 0.81 -6.12
C HIS A 86 3.17 1.99 -6.23
N THR A 87 3.49 2.96 -7.06
CA THR A 87 2.71 4.19 -7.22
C THR A 87 2.80 4.70 -8.65
N THR A 88 1.70 5.20 -9.18
CA THR A 88 1.69 6.05 -10.38
C THR A 88 1.29 7.46 -9.96
N ASN A 89 2.21 8.42 -10.15
CA ASN A 89 2.03 9.82 -9.72
C ASN A 89 1.24 10.64 -10.75
N LEU A 90 -0.01 10.24 -10.99
CA LEU A 90 -0.98 10.97 -11.81
C LEU A 90 -2.29 11.09 -11.01
N TYR A 91 -2.88 12.27 -10.98
CA TYR A 91 -4.01 12.62 -10.11
C TYR A 91 -5.17 13.20 -10.95
N PRO A 92 -6.18 12.38 -11.37
CA PRO A 92 -6.32 10.95 -11.12
C PRO A 92 -5.47 10.09 -12.06
N THR A 93 -5.17 8.85 -11.63
CA THR A 93 -4.56 7.82 -12.46
C THR A 93 -5.63 7.08 -13.28
N LYS A 94 -5.42 6.92 -14.59
CA LYS A 94 -6.26 6.06 -15.42
C LYS A 94 -5.96 4.58 -15.16
N PRO A 95 -6.96 3.67 -15.33
CA PRO A 95 -6.76 2.24 -15.07
C PRO A 95 -5.55 1.62 -15.80
N GLU A 96 -5.33 1.95 -17.06
CA GLU A 96 -4.21 1.45 -17.85
C GLU A 96 -2.82 1.91 -17.35
N TRP A 97 -2.78 2.92 -16.51
CA TRP A 97 -1.53 3.47 -15.94
C TRP A 97 -1.25 2.99 -14.52
N VAL A 98 -2.15 2.21 -13.91
CA VAL A 98 -1.92 1.62 -12.59
C VAL A 98 -0.75 0.63 -12.60
N ARG A 99 -0.63 -0.17 -13.65
CA ARG A 99 0.50 -1.08 -13.90
C ARG A 99 0.77 -2.05 -12.74
N LEU A 100 -0.23 -2.81 -12.31
CA LEU A 100 -0.09 -3.81 -11.24
C LEU A 100 1.03 -4.84 -11.52
N GLY A 101 1.38 -5.06 -12.79
CA GLY A 101 2.55 -5.86 -13.17
C GLY A 101 3.87 -5.29 -12.65
N ALA A 102 3.99 -3.95 -12.50
CA ALA A 102 5.17 -3.34 -11.90
C ALA A 102 5.22 -3.57 -10.37
N MET A 103 4.06 -3.62 -9.70
CA MET A 103 4.01 -4.05 -8.30
C MET A 103 4.50 -5.50 -8.14
N GLN A 104 4.06 -6.40 -9.03
CA GLN A 104 4.52 -7.79 -9.02
C GLN A 104 6.01 -7.92 -9.40
N GLU A 105 6.55 -7.03 -10.22
CA GLU A 105 7.98 -6.94 -10.48
C GLU A 105 8.74 -6.60 -9.20
N MET A 106 8.29 -5.61 -8.44
CA MET A 106 8.87 -5.27 -7.15
C MET A 106 8.82 -6.44 -6.15
N MET A 107 7.71 -7.21 -6.11
CA MET A 107 7.61 -8.42 -5.29
C MET A 107 8.64 -9.48 -5.64
N ARG A 108 9.00 -9.60 -6.92
CA ARG A 108 10.06 -10.55 -7.36
C ARG A 108 11.47 -10.06 -7.07
N GLU A 109 11.69 -8.75 -7.20
CA GLU A 109 13.01 -8.14 -6.97
C GLU A 109 13.35 -8.00 -5.47
N PHE A 110 12.30 -7.84 -4.63
CA PHE A 110 12.43 -7.67 -3.18
C PHE A 110 11.52 -8.67 -2.43
N PRO A 111 11.81 -10.00 -2.51
CA PRO A 111 10.90 -11.06 -2.05
C PRO A 111 10.64 -11.07 -0.53
N ASP A 112 11.56 -10.51 0.26
CA ASP A 112 11.45 -10.47 1.73
C ASP A 112 10.89 -9.13 2.25
N VAL A 113 10.47 -8.24 1.35
CA VAL A 113 9.98 -6.90 1.69
C VAL A 113 8.47 -6.82 1.48
N PRO A 114 7.70 -6.30 2.46
CA PRO A 114 6.29 -6.00 2.26
C PRO A 114 6.09 -5.02 1.10
N ILE A 115 5.29 -5.42 0.11
CA ILE A 115 5.01 -4.62 -1.09
C ILE A 115 3.52 -4.26 -1.13
N GLY A 116 3.22 -3.00 -1.42
CA GLY A 116 1.86 -2.48 -1.52
C GLY A 116 1.60 -1.60 -2.72
N LEU A 117 0.38 -1.05 -2.76
CA LEU A 117 -0.07 -0.08 -3.77
C LEU A 117 -0.48 1.23 -3.11
N SER A 118 0.08 2.35 -3.57
CA SER A 118 -0.44 3.69 -3.34
C SER A 118 -1.20 4.13 -4.59
N ASP A 119 -2.52 4.27 -4.48
CA ASP A 119 -3.44 4.42 -5.61
C ASP A 119 -4.05 5.81 -5.70
N HIS A 120 -4.16 6.32 -6.93
CA HIS A 120 -4.77 7.60 -7.26
C HIS A 120 -5.89 7.46 -8.31
N THR A 121 -6.47 6.26 -8.46
CA THR A 121 -7.63 6.04 -9.33
C THR A 121 -8.92 6.59 -8.70
N LEU A 122 -10.01 6.56 -9.46
CA LEU A 122 -11.29 7.12 -9.02
C LEU A 122 -12.11 6.18 -8.10
N ASN A 123 -11.68 4.92 -7.92
CA ASN A 123 -12.41 3.92 -7.14
C ASN A 123 -11.45 2.89 -6.51
N ASN A 124 -11.98 1.89 -5.79
CA ASN A 124 -11.20 0.89 -5.07
C ASN A 124 -10.66 -0.28 -5.91
N ASN A 125 -11.03 -0.36 -7.20
CA ASN A 125 -10.71 -1.53 -8.03
C ASN A 125 -9.22 -1.85 -8.09
N ALA A 126 -8.36 -0.84 -8.19
CA ALA A 126 -6.91 -1.02 -8.24
C ALA A 126 -6.36 -1.59 -6.91
N CYS A 127 -6.82 -1.07 -5.77
CA CYS A 127 -6.44 -1.57 -4.45
C CYS A 127 -6.95 -2.99 -4.22
N ILE A 128 -8.21 -3.30 -4.57
CA ILE A 128 -8.79 -4.65 -4.46
C ILE A 128 -8.00 -5.64 -5.32
N ALA A 129 -7.68 -5.27 -6.56
CA ALA A 129 -6.86 -6.10 -7.45
C ALA A 129 -5.44 -6.28 -6.90
N ALA A 130 -4.83 -5.23 -6.34
CA ALA A 130 -3.52 -5.32 -5.70
C ALA A 130 -3.53 -6.31 -4.51
N LEU A 131 -4.56 -6.23 -3.65
CA LEU A 131 -4.75 -7.18 -2.55
C LEU A 131 -4.88 -8.62 -3.07
N ALA A 132 -5.65 -8.84 -4.13
CA ALA A 132 -5.78 -10.17 -4.75
C ALA A 132 -4.45 -10.69 -5.32
N LEU A 133 -3.59 -9.81 -5.81
CA LEU A 133 -2.25 -10.13 -6.34
C LEU A 133 -1.18 -10.27 -5.25
N GLY A 134 -1.51 -10.05 -3.98
CA GLY A 134 -0.59 -10.27 -2.87
C GLY A 134 -0.06 -9.01 -2.20
N ALA A 135 -0.62 -7.83 -2.47
CA ALA A 135 -0.22 -6.63 -1.75
C ALA A 135 -0.42 -6.77 -0.24
N ASP A 136 0.57 -6.35 0.53
CA ASP A 136 0.56 -6.36 2.00
C ASP A 136 -0.07 -5.09 2.58
N LEU A 137 -0.05 -4.00 1.82
CA LEU A 137 -0.62 -2.70 2.23
C LEU A 137 -1.18 -1.96 1.02
N VAL A 138 -2.19 -1.13 1.28
CA VAL A 138 -2.77 -0.23 0.27
C VAL A 138 -2.96 1.16 0.88
N GLU A 139 -2.81 2.17 0.05
CA GLU A 139 -2.94 3.58 0.43
C GLU A 139 -3.79 4.31 -0.61
N ARG A 140 -4.72 5.15 -0.13
CA ARG A 140 -5.50 6.06 -0.97
C ARG A 140 -5.72 7.39 -0.27
N HIS A 141 -5.90 8.45 -1.05
CA HIS A 141 -6.39 9.71 -0.56
C HIS A 141 -7.79 9.56 0.04
N PHE A 142 -8.06 10.30 1.11
CA PHE A 142 -9.35 10.31 1.81
C PHE A 142 -9.84 11.75 1.96
N THR A 143 -11.15 11.95 1.85
CA THR A 143 -11.82 13.19 2.19
C THR A 143 -13.09 12.92 2.98
N ASP A 144 -13.39 13.78 3.93
CA ASP A 144 -14.66 13.76 4.66
C ASP A 144 -15.80 14.44 3.86
N GLU A 145 -15.47 15.14 2.77
CA GLU A 145 -16.45 15.88 1.96
C GLU A 145 -15.97 15.97 0.50
N MET A 146 -16.66 15.26 -0.39
CA MET A 146 -16.35 15.21 -1.83
C MET A 146 -16.61 16.54 -2.56
N ALA A 147 -17.43 17.43 -2.00
CA ALA A 147 -17.72 18.75 -2.58
C ALA A 147 -16.64 19.80 -2.27
N ARG A 148 -15.63 19.46 -1.47
CA ARG A 148 -14.49 20.37 -1.22
C ARG A 148 -13.70 20.65 -2.49
N SER A 149 -13.13 21.85 -2.55
CA SER A 149 -12.15 22.19 -3.59
C SER A 149 -10.76 21.76 -3.15
N GLY A 150 -10.00 21.11 -4.04
CA GLY A 150 -8.62 20.70 -3.81
C GLY A 150 -8.11 19.81 -4.94
N PRO A 151 -6.79 19.76 -5.15
CA PRO A 151 -6.22 19.03 -6.28
C PRO A 151 -6.47 17.51 -6.20
N ASP A 152 -6.50 16.94 -5.01
CA ASP A 152 -6.54 15.49 -4.80
C ASP A 152 -7.94 14.96 -4.46
N ILE A 153 -8.94 15.84 -4.30
CA ILE A 153 -10.32 15.45 -3.96
C ILE A 153 -10.90 14.49 -4.99
N ILE A 154 -10.62 14.71 -6.27
CA ILE A 154 -11.14 13.88 -7.35
C ILE A 154 -10.71 12.40 -7.24
N CYS A 155 -9.54 12.10 -6.70
CA CYS A 155 -9.05 10.73 -6.49
C CYS A 155 -9.13 10.28 -5.03
N SER A 156 -9.76 11.08 -4.16
CA SER A 156 -10.00 10.72 -2.76
C SER A 156 -11.20 9.79 -2.64
N MET A 157 -11.14 8.91 -1.67
CA MET A 157 -12.30 8.12 -1.21
C MET A 157 -13.03 8.88 -0.13
N ASP A 158 -14.34 8.73 -0.08
CA ASP A 158 -15.18 9.12 1.03
C ASP A 158 -15.26 8.02 2.10
N GLU A 159 -16.09 8.22 3.12
CA GLU A 159 -16.27 7.26 4.21
C GLU A 159 -16.76 5.90 3.72
N ALA A 160 -17.75 5.87 2.81
CA ALA A 160 -18.32 4.63 2.28
C ALA A 160 -17.29 3.83 1.46
N ALA A 161 -16.53 4.50 0.59
CA ALA A 161 -15.46 3.88 -0.17
C ALA A 161 -14.30 3.40 0.74
N CYS A 162 -14.06 4.12 1.84
CA CYS A 162 -13.07 3.70 2.84
C CYS A 162 -13.51 2.42 3.56
N GLU A 163 -14.78 2.33 3.98
CA GLU A 163 -15.36 1.13 4.60
C GLU A 163 -15.31 -0.08 3.64
N GLU A 164 -15.66 0.11 2.36
CA GLU A 164 -15.54 -0.92 1.31
C GLU A 164 -14.10 -1.42 1.21
N LEU A 165 -13.13 -0.51 1.17
CA LEU A 165 -11.72 -0.88 1.05
C LEU A 165 -11.21 -1.62 2.29
N ILE A 166 -11.62 -1.23 3.48
CA ILE A 166 -11.29 -1.93 4.74
C ILE A 166 -11.85 -3.36 4.70
N GLN A 167 -13.10 -3.52 4.30
CA GLN A 167 -13.72 -4.85 4.17
C GLN A 167 -13.00 -5.71 3.13
N ALA A 168 -12.66 -5.14 1.97
CA ALA A 168 -11.89 -5.82 0.95
C ALA A 168 -10.49 -6.24 1.44
N ALA A 169 -9.83 -5.39 2.26
CA ALA A 169 -8.51 -5.70 2.83
C ALA A 169 -8.56 -6.89 3.82
N ILE A 170 -9.71 -7.17 4.40
CA ILE A 170 -9.93 -8.35 5.26
C ILE A 170 -10.27 -9.58 4.42
N GLU A 171 -11.21 -9.48 3.49
CA GLU A 171 -11.78 -10.62 2.78
C GLU A 171 -10.90 -11.12 1.62
N VAL A 172 -10.37 -10.21 0.81
CA VAL A 172 -9.64 -10.57 -0.42
C VAL A 172 -8.39 -11.42 -0.14
N PRO A 173 -7.55 -11.13 0.88
CA PRO A 173 -6.44 -12.00 1.25
C PRO A 173 -6.86 -13.44 1.59
N MET A 174 -8.05 -13.63 2.18
CA MET A 174 -8.58 -14.98 2.48
C MET A 174 -8.95 -15.76 1.23
N MET A 175 -9.29 -15.08 0.12
CA MET A 175 -9.65 -15.68 -1.17
C MET A 175 -8.44 -16.15 -1.99
N ARG A 176 -7.22 -15.73 -1.66
CA ARG A 176 -6.00 -16.02 -2.43
C ARG A 176 -5.50 -17.46 -2.27
N GLY A 177 -5.88 -18.14 -1.20
CA GLY A 177 -5.34 -19.45 -0.85
C GLY A 177 -6.05 -20.60 -1.55
N GLY A 178 -5.50 -21.80 -1.32
CA GLY A 178 -6.12 -23.05 -1.75
C GLY A 178 -5.48 -23.68 -2.98
N THR A 179 -5.85 -24.92 -3.24
CA THR A 179 -5.46 -25.71 -4.42
C THR A 179 -6.71 -26.12 -5.19
N LYS A 180 -6.55 -26.41 -6.48
CA LYS A 180 -7.68 -26.89 -7.29
C LYS A 180 -8.07 -28.33 -6.85
N GLY A 181 -9.22 -28.44 -6.18
CA GLY A 181 -9.81 -29.67 -5.70
C GLY A 181 -11.22 -29.43 -5.19
N ALA A 182 -11.98 -30.48 -4.93
CA ALA A 182 -13.24 -30.36 -4.24
C ALA A 182 -13.01 -30.10 -2.74
N LEU A 183 -13.78 -29.21 -2.17
CA LEU A 183 -13.80 -28.98 -0.73
C LEU A 183 -14.68 -30.04 -0.05
N PRO A 184 -14.40 -30.46 1.19
CA PRO A 184 -15.29 -31.35 1.95
C PRO A 184 -16.71 -30.80 2.05
N GLU A 185 -16.89 -29.51 2.12
CA GLU A 185 -18.19 -28.83 2.19
C GLU A 185 -19.01 -28.93 0.90
N GLU A 186 -18.35 -29.24 -0.24
CA GLU A 186 -19.01 -29.47 -1.54
C GLU A 186 -19.61 -30.86 -1.67
N GLN A 187 -19.47 -31.76 -0.67
CA GLN A 187 -19.89 -33.16 -0.77
C GLN A 187 -21.40 -33.29 -1.12
N VAL A 188 -22.25 -32.46 -0.54
CA VAL A 188 -23.70 -32.46 -0.85
C VAL A 188 -23.98 -32.15 -2.31
N THR A 189 -23.21 -31.19 -2.89
CA THR A 189 -23.34 -30.81 -4.30
C THR A 189 -22.77 -31.92 -5.21
N ILE A 190 -21.66 -32.52 -4.81
CA ILE A 190 -21.03 -33.66 -5.51
C ILE A 190 -21.99 -34.82 -5.58
N ASP A 191 -22.61 -35.22 -4.47
CA ASP A 191 -23.58 -36.35 -4.40
C ASP A 191 -24.76 -36.07 -5.30
N PHE A 192 -25.28 -34.85 -5.30
CA PHE A 192 -26.38 -34.45 -6.18
C PHE A 192 -25.98 -34.47 -7.67
N ALA A 193 -24.86 -33.82 -8.01
CA ALA A 193 -24.46 -33.61 -9.40
C ALA A 193 -23.94 -34.90 -10.06
N PHE A 194 -23.17 -35.72 -9.34
CA PHE A 194 -22.55 -36.92 -9.89
C PHE A 194 -23.50 -38.11 -9.95
N ALA A 195 -24.54 -38.12 -9.14
CA ALA A 195 -25.59 -39.17 -9.18
C ALA A 195 -26.39 -39.18 -10.50
N THR A 196 -26.38 -38.08 -11.25
CA THR A 196 -27.09 -38.00 -12.54
C THR A 196 -26.26 -38.48 -13.75
N VAL A 197 -25.01 -38.89 -13.55
CA VAL A 197 -24.07 -39.28 -14.64
C VAL A 197 -23.94 -40.82 -14.74
N VAL A 198 -24.55 -41.57 -13.85
CA VAL A 198 -24.46 -43.05 -13.83
C VAL A 198 -25.77 -43.65 -14.31
N THR A 199 -25.88 -43.87 -15.60
CA THR A 199 -26.81 -44.84 -16.19
C THR A 199 -26.06 -45.92 -16.95
#